data_c7fea2a2133632602f2b7cfea30f8618
#
_entry.id   c7fea2a2133632602f2b7cfea30f8618
#
_cell.length_a   1.000
_cell.length_b   1.000
_cell.length_c   1.000
_cell.angle_alpha   90.00
_cell.angle_beta   90.00
_cell.angle_gamma   90.00
#
_symmetry.space_group_name_H-M   'P 1'
#
loop_
_entity.id
_entity.type
_entity.pdbx_description
1 polymer ?
#
loop_
_entity_poly.entity_id
_entity_poly.type
_entity_poly.pdbx_seq_one_letter_code
_entity_poly.pdbx_strand_id
1 'polypeptide(L)'
;MNRIRNILAALAALLLAGCGAYNFTGGDVGTAESFQVNFFQNNATQSPGSVFHPGLDRDFTQSLHQTLANQTSLSLVGSGGDLIYEGEIIEYRVQPMSATAEQRAAQNRLTMSVNVRFYNQTKEDSDFEQRFSFFFDYPANAQLASVQDEAHQVIFERLNQDIFNASLADW
;
A
#
# COMPACT_ATOMS: atom_id res chain seq x y z
N MET A 1 52.11 26.59 -10.62
CA MET A 1 51.03 26.59 -9.58
C MET A 1 49.66 26.73 -10.16
N ASN A 2 49.37 27.57 -11.15
CA ASN A 2 48.01 27.75 -11.69
C ASN A 2 47.44 26.53 -12.42
N ARG A 3 48.26 25.71 -13.10
CA ARG A 3 47.78 24.51 -13.80
C ARG A 3 47.29 23.42 -12.85
N ILE A 4 47.98 23.24 -11.71
CA ILE A 4 47.54 22.25 -10.69
C ILE A 4 46.24 22.70 -10.03
N ARG A 5 46.08 24.01 -9.76
CA ARG A 5 44.83 24.57 -9.20
C ARG A 5 43.64 24.41 -10.16
N ASN A 6 43.84 24.58 -11.45
CA ASN A 6 42.82 24.42 -12.47
C ASN A 6 42.44 22.94 -12.65
N ILE A 7 43.36 21.99 -12.52
CA ILE A 7 43.10 20.54 -12.57
C ILE A 7 42.30 20.12 -11.33
N LEU A 8 42.68 20.61 -10.16
CA LEU A 8 41.92 20.34 -8.92
C LEU A 8 40.47 20.89 -8.97
N ALA A 9 40.32 22.11 -9.52
CA ALA A 9 38.98 22.72 -9.69
C ALA A 9 38.13 21.96 -10.71
N ALA A 10 38.71 21.47 -11.82
CA ALA A 10 38.00 20.64 -12.79
C ALA A 10 37.59 19.27 -12.21
N LEU A 11 38.47 18.65 -11.41
CA LEU A 11 38.18 17.38 -10.74
C LEU A 11 37.08 17.54 -9.69
N ALA A 12 37.06 18.63 -8.93
CA ALA A 12 36.03 18.97 -7.97
C ALA A 12 34.67 19.23 -8.66
N ALA A 13 34.67 19.91 -9.82
CA ALA A 13 33.45 20.13 -10.61
C ALA A 13 32.89 18.83 -11.21
N LEU A 14 33.74 17.88 -11.58
CA LEU A 14 33.33 16.56 -12.07
C LEU A 14 32.65 15.73 -10.97
N LEU A 15 33.12 15.84 -9.72
CA LEU A 15 32.54 15.14 -8.56
C LEU A 15 31.18 15.71 -8.16
N LEU A 16 30.88 16.96 -8.46
CA LEU A 16 29.56 17.59 -8.20
C LEU A 16 28.50 17.25 -9.27
N ALA A 17 28.93 16.83 -10.46
CA ALA A 17 28.01 16.43 -11.53
C ALA A 17 27.44 15.01 -11.33
N GLY A 18 27.93 14.23 -10.37
CA GLY A 18 27.53 12.85 -10.11
C GLY A 18 26.29 12.69 -9.21
N CYS A 19 25.66 13.79 -8.71
CA CYS A 19 24.40 13.73 -7.97
C CYS A 19 23.20 13.80 -8.92
N GLY A 20 23.19 13.00 -9.97
CA GLY A 20 22.06 12.83 -10.87
C GLY A 20 21.17 11.66 -10.42
N ALA A 21 20.02 11.99 -9.86
CA ALA A 21 18.78 11.20 -9.87
C ALA A 21 18.91 9.71 -9.45
N TYR A 22 19.31 9.46 -8.21
CA TYR A 22 18.89 8.24 -7.54
C TYR A 22 17.49 8.51 -6.97
N ASN A 23 16.44 8.24 -7.75
CA ASN A 23 15.08 8.21 -7.25
C ASN A 23 14.95 6.99 -6.32
N PHE A 24 15.07 7.23 -5.02
CA PHE A 24 14.90 6.22 -3.97
C PHE A 24 13.41 5.94 -3.66
N THR A 25 12.50 6.56 -4.39
CA THR A 25 11.05 6.42 -4.23
C THR A 25 10.44 6.01 -5.56
N GLY A 26 10.22 4.74 -5.75
CA GLY A 26 9.46 4.31 -6.91
C GLY A 26 9.63 2.83 -7.12
N GLY A 27 8.53 2.10 -7.15
CA GLY A 27 8.48 0.77 -7.71
C GLY A 27 8.93 0.82 -9.18
N ASP A 28 9.38 -0.28 -9.72
CA ASP A 28 9.64 -0.42 -11.14
C ASP A 28 8.30 -0.43 -11.91
N VAL A 29 7.96 0.72 -12.46
CA VAL A 29 6.74 0.88 -13.28
C VAL A 29 6.98 0.48 -14.74
N GLY A 30 8.22 0.11 -15.11
CA GLY A 30 8.59 -0.24 -16.48
C GLY A 30 8.24 0.88 -17.46
N THR A 31 7.47 0.57 -18.49
CA THR A 31 6.99 1.51 -19.53
C THR A 31 5.59 2.05 -19.26
N ALA A 32 4.97 1.71 -18.11
CA ALA A 32 3.65 2.21 -17.75
C ALA A 32 3.69 3.72 -17.47
N GLU A 33 2.69 4.45 -17.94
CA GLU A 33 2.50 5.89 -17.74
C GLU A 33 1.26 6.20 -16.90
N SER A 34 0.36 5.21 -16.75
CA SER A 34 -0.93 5.39 -16.11
C SER A 34 -1.33 4.21 -15.23
N PHE A 35 -2.14 4.49 -14.21
CA PHE A 35 -2.77 3.46 -13.41
C PHE A 35 -4.26 3.73 -13.22
N GLN A 36 -5.01 2.67 -13.07
CA GLN A 36 -6.45 2.65 -12.78
C GLN A 36 -6.68 1.79 -11.55
N VAL A 37 -7.47 2.29 -10.60
CA VAL A 37 -7.97 1.50 -9.49
C VAL A 37 -9.48 1.44 -9.59
N ASN A 38 -10.02 0.25 -9.81
CA ASN A 38 -11.45 0.00 -9.79
C ASN A 38 -11.96 0.02 -8.34
N PHE A 39 -13.23 0.34 -8.18
CA PHE A 39 -13.84 0.39 -6.86
C PHE A 39 -13.84 -1.00 -6.19
N PHE A 40 -13.23 -1.08 -4.99
CA PHE A 40 -13.18 -2.30 -4.19
C PHE A 40 -14.52 -2.53 -3.48
N GLN A 41 -15.24 -3.57 -3.84
CA GLN A 41 -16.52 -3.88 -3.19
C GLN A 41 -16.32 -4.45 -1.80
N ASN A 42 -17.17 -4.05 -0.84
CA ASN A 42 -17.14 -4.62 0.51
C ASN A 42 -18.02 -5.87 0.60
N ASN A 43 -17.39 -7.03 0.45
CA ASN A 43 -18.00 -8.36 0.59
C ASN A 43 -17.79 -8.96 2.00
N ALA A 44 -17.07 -8.27 2.89
CA ALA A 44 -16.76 -8.76 4.24
C ALA A 44 -18.02 -8.98 5.11
N THR A 45 -19.09 -8.24 4.86
CA THR A 45 -20.35 -8.34 5.63
C THR A 45 -21.03 -9.70 5.54
N GLN A 46 -20.63 -10.54 4.60
CA GLN A 46 -21.18 -11.89 4.40
C GLN A 46 -20.47 -12.95 5.26
N SER A 47 -19.37 -12.60 5.91
CA SER A 47 -18.58 -13.53 6.72
C SER A 47 -19.07 -13.58 8.18
N PRO A 48 -19.09 -14.75 8.84
CA PRO A 48 -19.45 -14.83 10.26
C PRO A 48 -18.53 -14.00 11.14
N GLY A 49 -19.10 -13.20 12.04
CA GLY A 49 -18.36 -12.33 12.96
C GLY A 49 -17.88 -11.02 12.36
N SER A 50 -18.29 -10.70 11.13
CA SER A 50 -18.00 -9.43 10.50
C SER A 50 -18.61 -8.25 11.24
N VAL A 51 -17.92 -7.14 11.21
CA VAL A 51 -18.37 -5.84 11.71
C VAL A 51 -18.76 -4.98 10.52
N PHE A 52 -19.91 -4.33 10.61
CA PHE A 52 -20.33 -3.40 9.56
C PHE A 52 -19.66 -2.05 9.75
N HIS A 53 -18.99 -1.57 8.71
CA HIS A 53 -18.48 -0.19 8.65
C HIS A 53 -18.94 0.47 7.34
N PRO A 54 -19.79 1.51 7.41
CA PRO A 54 -20.23 2.25 6.22
C PRO A 54 -19.07 2.97 5.56
N GLY A 55 -18.89 2.78 4.25
CA GLY A 55 -17.87 3.48 3.47
C GLY A 55 -16.47 2.88 3.52
N LEU A 56 -16.27 1.71 4.15
CA LEU A 56 -14.99 1.01 4.19
C LEU A 56 -14.40 0.80 2.79
N ASP A 57 -15.26 0.44 1.85
CA ASP A 57 -14.97 0.25 0.42
C ASP A 57 -14.40 1.52 -0.23
N ARG A 58 -15.08 2.65 -0.02
CA ARG A 58 -14.65 3.96 -0.53
C ARG A 58 -13.33 4.39 0.11
N ASP A 59 -13.23 4.27 1.42
CA ASP A 59 -12.08 4.76 2.18
C ASP A 59 -10.81 3.96 1.86
N PHE A 60 -10.93 2.63 1.72
CA PHE A 60 -9.83 1.79 1.26
C PHE A 60 -9.42 2.09 -0.19
N THR A 61 -10.40 2.17 -1.13
CA THR A 61 -10.12 2.49 -2.53
C THR A 61 -9.41 3.83 -2.66
N GLN A 62 -9.86 4.85 -1.92
CA GLN A 62 -9.23 6.18 -1.91
C GLN A 62 -7.81 6.15 -1.33
N SER A 63 -7.59 5.35 -0.28
CA SER A 63 -6.27 5.18 0.33
C SER A 63 -5.28 4.51 -0.64
N LEU A 64 -5.72 3.49 -1.37
CA LEU A 64 -4.89 2.84 -2.40
C LEU A 64 -4.54 3.80 -3.55
N HIS A 65 -5.52 4.61 -4.03
CA HIS A 65 -5.25 5.67 -5.01
C HIS A 65 -4.15 6.61 -4.54
N GLN A 66 -4.24 7.09 -3.29
CA GLN A 66 -3.26 8.03 -2.74
C GLN A 66 -1.88 7.40 -2.60
N THR A 67 -1.81 6.15 -2.17
CA THR A 67 -0.52 5.44 -2.05
C THR A 67 0.17 5.31 -3.39
N LEU A 68 -0.54 4.84 -4.43
CA LEU A 68 0.00 4.68 -5.78
C LEU A 68 0.41 6.04 -6.38
N ALA A 69 -0.42 7.08 -6.25
CA ALA A 69 -0.11 8.41 -6.75
C ALA A 69 1.10 9.06 -6.05
N ASN A 70 1.30 8.79 -4.76
CA ASN A 70 2.40 9.37 -3.98
C ASN A 70 3.73 8.61 -4.17
N GLN A 71 3.68 7.31 -4.48
CA GLN A 71 4.87 6.46 -4.57
C GLN A 71 5.30 6.19 -6.02
N THR A 72 4.54 6.68 -7.02
CA THR A 72 4.88 6.55 -8.44
C THR A 72 4.75 7.90 -9.16
N SER A 73 5.33 7.98 -10.36
CA SER A 73 5.11 9.09 -11.27
C SER A 73 3.93 8.88 -12.22
N LEU A 74 3.14 7.81 -12.03
CA LEU A 74 2.05 7.43 -12.90
C LEU A 74 0.85 8.38 -12.77
N SER A 75 0.13 8.56 -13.86
CA SER A 75 -1.11 9.33 -13.89
C SER A 75 -2.31 8.45 -13.55
N LEU A 76 -3.16 8.87 -12.58
CA LEU A 76 -4.43 8.20 -12.31
C LEU A 76 -5.41 8.44 -13.44
N VAL A 77 -5.98 7.38 -14.00
CA VAL A 77 -7.02 7.44 -15.03
C VAL A 77 -8.27 6.67 -14.62
N GLY A 78 -9.42 7.09 -15.13
CA GLY A 78 -10.71 6.45 -14.82
C GLY A 78 -10.97 5.15 -15.59
N SER A 79 -10.28 4.93 -16.71
CA SER A 79 -10.37 3.71 -17.53
C SER A 79 -9.19 3.60 -18.48
N GLY A 80 -8.84 2.37 -18.86
CA GLY A 80 -7.78 2.10 -19.82
C GLY A 80 -6.38 2.41 -19.31
N GLY A 81 -6.16 2.27 -17.99
CA GLY A 81 -4.83 2.40 -17.40
C GLY A 81 -3.90 1.28 -17.83
N ASP A 82 -2.60 1.58 -17.89
CA ASP A 82 -1.57 0.59 -18.16
C ASP A 82 -1.45 -0.44 -17.03
N LEU A 83 -1.61 0.04 -15.79
CA LEU A 83 -1.70 -0.79 -14.59
C LEU A 83 -3.12 -0.73 -14.04
N ILE A 84 -3.75 -1.88 -13.85
CA ILE A 84 -5.13 -1.95 -13.39
C ILE A 84 -5.18 -2.74 -12.08
N TYR A 85 -5.76 -2.11 -11.06
CA TYR A 85 -6.03 -2.71 -9.75
C TYR A 85 -7.52 -2.86 -9.57
N GLU A 86 -7.98 -4.06 -9.22
CA GLU A 86 -9.36 -4.32 -8.86
C GLU A 86 -9.46 -5.37 -7.77
N GLY A 87 -10.59 -5.46 -7.10
CA GLY A 87 -10.76 -6.47 -6.06
C GLY A 87 -11.93 -6.21 -5.13
N GLU A 88 -11.89 -6.92 -4.02
CA GLU A 88 -12.91 -6.85 -2.99
C GLU A 88 -12.31 -6.96 -1.58
N ILE A 89 -12.99 -6.33 -0.61
CA ILE A 89 -12.74 -6.53 0.82
C ILE A 89 -13.51 -7.80 1.22
N ILE A 90 -12.77 -8.85 1.62
CA ILE A 90 -13.32 -10.17 1.90
C ILE A 90 -13.44 -10.47 3.40
N GLU A 91 -12.79 -9.67 4.24
CA GLU A 91 -12.81 -9.83 5.69
C GLU A 91 -12.67 -8.47 6.38
N TYR A 92 -13.55 -8.20 7.33
CA TYR A 92 -13.45 -7.09 8.27
C TYR A 92 -14.14 -7.52 9.57
N ARG A 93 -13.35 -8.01 10.53
CA ARG A 93 -13.88 -8.63 11.75
C ARG A 93 -13.05 -8.34 12.99
N VAL A 94 -13.73 -8.37 14.13
CA VAL A 94 -13.11 -8.28 15.45
C VAL A 94 -13.11 -9.66 16.12
N GLN A 95 -11.97 -10.04 16.65
CA GLN A 95 -11.79 -11.26 17.45
C GLN A 95 -11.13 -10.94 18.78
N PRO A 96 -11.67 -11.48 19.90
CA PRO A 96 -10.99 -11.42 21.18
C PRO A 96 -9.73 -12.31 21.15
N MET A 97 -8.62 -11.75 21.64
CA MET A 97 -7.35 -12.46 21.77
C MET A 97 -7.18 -12.91 23.22
N SER A 98 -6.86 -14.19 23.40
CA SER A 98 -6.56 -14.70 24.74
C SER A 98 -5.27 -14.09 25.26
N ALA A 99 -5.26 -13.68 26.53
CA ALA A 99 -4.04 -13.24 27.21
C ALA A 99 -3.05 -14.42 27.25
N THR A 100 -1.87 -14.25 26.67
CA THR A 100 -0.76 -15.18 26.85
C THR A 100 0.04 -14.81 28.09
N ALA A 101 0.93 -15.70 28.58
CA ALA A 101 1.74 -15.45 29.77
C ALA A 101 2.60 -14.15 29.66
N GLU A 102 2.86 -13.69 28.44
CA GLU A 102 3.65 -12.50 28.11
C GLU A 102 2.78 -11.24 27.95
N GLN A 103 1.50 -11.38 27.58
CA GLN A 103 0.52 -10.30 27.44
C GLN A 103 -0.39 -10.25 28.68
N ARG A 104 -0.17 -9.27 29.52
CA ARG A 104 -0.88 -9.12 30.80
C ARG A 104 -2.31 -8.57 30.67
N ALA A 105 -2.72 -8.09 29.52
CA ALA A 105 -4.06 -7.54 29.29
C ALA A 105 -4.73 -8.24 28.10
N ALA A 106 -6.03 -8.51 28.22
CA ALA A 106 -6.86 -9.00 27.12
C ALA A 106 -6.92 -7.94 26.02
N GLN A 107 -6.83 -8.38 24.77
CA GLN A 107 -6.89 -7.54 23.58
C GLN A 107 -7.99 -8.03 22.64
N ASN A 108 -8.45 -7.13 21.80
CA ASN A 108 -9.22 -7.45 20.60
C ASN A 108 -8.34 -7.21 19.38
N ARG A 109 -8.56 -8.01 18.34
CA ARG A 109 -7.91 -7.86 17.05
C ARG A 109 -8.93 -7.51 15.99
N LEU A 110 -8.77 -6.35 15.35
CA LEU A 110 -9.46 -6.03 14.11
C LEU A 110 -8.62 -6.54 12.94
N THR A 111 -9.17 -7.45 12.15
CA THR A 111 -8.51 -7.97 10.93
C THR A 111 -9.25 -7.47 9.70
N MET A 112 -8.51 -7.03 8.69
CA MET A 112 -9.01 -6.74 7.36
C MET A 112 -8.22 -7.55 6.34
N SER A 113 -8.94 -8.12 5.36
CA SER A 113 -8.35 -8.81 4.22
C SER A 113 -9.00 -8.35 2.93
N VAL A 114 -8.18 -8.20 1.91
CA VAL A 114 -8.60 -7.84 0.56
C VAL A 114 -8.09 -8.89 -0.42
N ASN A 115 -8.90 -9.20 -1.43
CA ASN A 115 -8.45 -9.96 -2.58
C ASN A 115 -8.20 -8.97 -3.71
N VAL A 116 -6.99 -8.97 -4.27
CA VAL A 116 -6.55 -8.01 -5.29
C VAL A 116 -6.21 -8.75 -6.56
N ARG A 117 -6.75 -8.28 -7.67
CA ARG A 117 -6.36 -8.65 -9.03
C ARG A 117 -5.61 -7.48 -9.64
N PHE A 118 -4.40 -7.75 -10.06
CA PHE A 118 -3.53 -6.79 -10.73
C PHE A 118 -3.30 -7.21 -12.17
N TYR A 119 -3.41 -6.27 -13.09
CA TYR A 119 -3.13 -6.47 -14.50
C TYR A 119 -2.15 -5.42 -14.99
N ASN A 120 -1.10 -5.86 -15.68
CA ASN A 120 -0.11 -4.99 -16.30
C ASN A 120 -0.18 -5.10 -17.83
N GLN A 121 -0.73 -4.08 -18.48
CA GLN A 121 -0.91 -4.05 -19.94
C GLN A 121 0.41 -3.85 -20.69
N THR A 122 1.50 -3.50 -19.99
CA THR A 122 2.82 -3.19 -20.58
C THR A 122 3.84 -4.31 -20.43
N LYS A 123 3.59 -5.29 -19.54
CA LYS A 123 4.51 -6.39 -19.22
C LYS A 123 3.75 -7.71 -19.12
N GLU A 124 4.00 -8.61 -20.08
CA GLU A 124 3.44 -9.97 -20.04
C GLU A 124 3.89 -10.73 -18.78
N ASP A 125 3.05 -11.63 -18.28
CA ASP A 125 3.31 -12.52 -17.11
C ASP A 125 3.52 -11.81 -15.75
N SER A 126 3.12 -10.55 -15.61
CA SER A 126 3.17 -9.84 -14.33
C SER A 126 1.80 -9.71 -13.63
N ASP A 127 0.75 -10.25 -14.23
CA ASP A 127 -0.59 -10.29 -13.66
C ASP A 127 -0.64 -11.24 -12.46
N PHE A 128 -1.40 -10.85 -11.43
CA PHE A 128 -1.64 -11.74 -10.29
C PHE A 128 -3.03 -11.56 -9.68
N GLU A 129 -3.46 -12.58 -8.98
CA GLU A 129 -4.57 -12.50 -8.02
C GLU A 129 -4.06 -12.98 -6.66
N GLN A 130 -4.16 -12.12 -5.65
CA GLN A 130 -3.60 -12.42 -4.32
C GLN A 130 -4.43 -11.80 -3.21
N ARG A 131 -4.54 -12.56 -2.10
CA ARG A 131 -5.10 -12.06 -0.85
C ARG A 131 -4.02 -11.38 -0.02
N PHE A 132 -4.33 -10.17 0.44
CA PHE A 132 -3.56 -9.41 1.42
C PHE A 132 -4.37 -9.30 2.72
N SER A 133 -3.70 -9.39 3.86
CA SER A 133 -4.35 -9.35 5.17
C SER A 133 -3.47 -8.64 6.18
N PHE A 134 -4.07 -7.75 6.95
CA PHE A 134 -3.40 -7.12 8.07
C PHE A 134 -4.36 -6.89 9.24
N PHE A 135 -3.82 -6.59 10.42
CA PHE A 135 -4.61 -6.44 11.63
C PHE A 135 -4.11 -5.29 12.51
N PHE A 136 -5.01 -4.87 13.40
CA PHE A 136 -4.73 -3.91 14.45
C PHE A 136 -5.23 -4.46 15.79
N ASP A 137 -4.34 -4.51 16.80
CA ASP A 137 -4.66 -4.97 18.14
C ASP A 137 -4.94 -3.77 19.05
N TYR A 138 -6.03 -3.85 19.83
CA TYR A 138 -6.44 -2.81 20.74
C TYR A 138 -6.95 -3.39 22.07
N PRO A 139 -6.93 -2.60 23.17
CA PRO A 139 -7.36 -3.08 24.49
C PRO A 139 -8.80 -3.60 24.47
N ALA A 140 -9.05 -4.75 25.10
CA ALA A 140 -10.38 -5.39 25.11
C ALA A 140 -11.47 -4.54 25.79
N ASN A 141 -11.10 -3.58 26.64
CA ASN A 141 -12.00 -2.63 27.28
C ASN A 141 -12.29 -1.38 26.43
N ALA A 142 -11.61 -1.19 25.29
CA ALA A 142 -11.89 -0.13 24.34
C ALA A 142 -13.00 -0.54 23.37
N GLN A 143 -13.83 0.42 22.96
CA GLN A 143 -14.81 0.20 21.89
C GLN A 143 -14.11 0.40 20.52
N LEU A 144 -14.44 -0.42 19.53
CA LEU A 144 -13.88 -0.30 18.18
C LEU A 144 -14.03 1.12 17.64
N ALA A 145 -15.19 1.75 17.81
CA ALA A 145 -15.44 3.10 17.33
C ALA A 145 -14.46 4.16 17.84
N SER A 146 -13.86 3.95 19.02
CA SER A 146 -12.90 4.91 19.59
C SER A 146 -11.47 4.77 19.04
N VAL A 147 -11.15 3.67 18.39
CA VAL A 147 -9.82 3.36 17.82
C VAL A 147 -9.87 3.12 16.31
N GLN A 148 -11.04 3.28 15.71
CA GLN A 148 -11.31 2.87 14.33
C GLN A 148 -10.47 3.64 13.31
N ASP A 149 -10.37 4.95 13.48
CA ASP A 149 -9.60 5.81 12.55
C ASP A 149 -8.11 5.45 12.58
N GLU A 150 -7.55 5.23 13.78
CA GLU A 150 -6.17 4.77 13.97
C GLU A 150 -5.97 3.37 13.35
N ALA A 151 -6.91 2.45 13.62
CA ALA A 151 -6.87 1.10 13.07
C ALA A 151 -6.90 1.09 11.54
N HIS A 152 -7.77 1.91 10.93
CA HIS A 152 -7.84 2.06 9.47
C HIS A 152 -6.56 2.63 8.91
N GLN A 153 -5.99 3.66 9.52
CA GLN A 153 -4.73 4.24 9.06
C GLN A 153 -3.63 3.17 9.02
N VAL A 154 -3.44 2.43 10.11
CA VAL A 154 -2.41 1.39 10.21
C VAL A 154 -2.66 0.23 9.24
N ILE A 155 -3.90 -0.25 9.16
CA ILE A 155 -4.25 -1.39 8.30
C ILE A 155 -4.13 -1.01 6.83
N PHE A 156 -4.68 0.14 6.43
CA PHE A 156 -4.64 0.58 5.02
C PHE A 156 -3.21 0.87 4.56
N GLU A 157 -2.41 1.56 5.39
CA GLU A 157 -1.01 1.82 5.08
C GLU A 157 -0.26 0.50 4.80
N ARG A 158 -0.44 -0.51 5.65
CA ARG A 158 0.23 -1.79 5.47
C ARG A 158 -0.29 -2.56 4.27
N LEU A 159 -1.60 -2.68 4.09
CA LEU A 159 -2.19 -3.37 2.94
C LEU A 159 -1.78 -2.72 1.63
N ASN A 160 -1.83 -1.39 1.55
CA ASN A 160 -1.43 -0.64 0.36
C ASN A 160 0.05 -0.82 0.05
N GLN A 161 0.91 -0.84 1.08
CA GLN A 161 2.34 -1.09 0.88
C GLN A 161 2.62 -2.51 0.41
N ASP A 162 1.90 -3.51 0.94
CA ASP A 162 2.05 -4.90 0.52
C ASP A 162 1.55 -5.07 -0.94
N ILE A 163 0.44 -4.42 -1.32
CA ILE A 163 -0.07 -4.40 -2.71
C ILE A 163 0.94 -3.72 -3.64
N PHE A 164 1.45 -2.55 -3.25
CA PHE A 164 2.46 -1.82 -4.00
C PHE A 164 3.71 -2.68 -4.23
N ASN A 165 4.22 -3.30 -3.19
CA ASN A 165 5.40 -4.16 -3.27
C ASN A 165 5.16 -5.38 -4.18
N ALA A 166 3.99 -6.01 -4.10
CA ALA A 166 3.66 -7.16 -4.93
C ALA A 166 3.53 -6.81 -6.43
N SER A 167 3.11 -5.57 -6.74
CA SER A 167 2.86 -5.15 -8.12
C SER A 167 4.05 -4.44 -8.78
N LEU A 168 4.85 -3.69 -8.01
CA LEU A 168 5.84 -2.74 -8.53
C LEU A 168 7.23 -2.87 -7.92
N ALA A 169 7.46 -3.71 -6.90
CA ALA A 169 8.80 -3.97 -6.44
C ALA A 169 9.42 -5.10 -7.27
N ASP A 170 10.52 -4.81 -7.92
CA ASP A 170 11.31 -5.80 -8.64
C ASP A 170 12.16 -6.58 -7.60
N TRP A 171 11.87 -7.86 -7.42
CA TRP A 171 12.62 -8.75 -6.51
C TRP A 171 13.48 -9.73 -7.31
#